data_f2b381ab3e1fc30b75bf02abf0781e6e
#
_entry.id   f2b381ab3e1fc30b75bf02abf0781e6e
#
_cell.length_a   1.000
_cell.length_b   1.000
_cell.length_c   1.000
_cell.angle_alpha   90.00
_cell.angle_beta   90.00
_cell.angle_gamma   90.00
#
_symmetry.space_group_name_H-M   'P 1'
#
loop_
_entity.id
_entity.type
_entity.pdbx_description
1 polymer ?
#
loop_
_entity_poly.entity_id
_entity_poly.type
_entity_poly.pdbx_seq_one_letter_code
_entity_poly.pdbx_strand_id
1 'polypeptide(L)'
;MRPGLPVLIALAAGLGACATPGPEGVAVYQPAPGISEVLSGPIQAAPGHHLVTGDLNIPANAPIPRHYHHGEEFLYILGGSTVIVREGQGEMTLRPGQAIRIAPGTVHWGRAGPKGLRAVSSWVVPDGQPLRVAVPEQPVRPGE
;
A
#
# COMPACT_ATOMS: atom_id res chain seq x y z
N MET A 1 -64.63 -25.60 4.17
CA MET A 1 -63.81 -25.12 3.04
C MET A 1 -63.29 -23.77 3.37
N ARG A 2 -61.98 -23.63 3.67
CA ARG A 2 -61.30 -22.37 3.91
C ARG A 2 -60.30 -22.13 2.77
N PRO A 3 -60.31 -20.98 2.09
CA PRO A 3 -59.35 -20.71 1.04
C PRO A 3 -57.99 -20.26 1.66
N GLY A 4 -56.94 -20.87 1.17
CA GLY A 4 -55.56 -20.51 1.57
C GLY A 4 -55.12 -19.20 0.95
N LEU A 5 -54.42 -18.38 1.75
CA LEU A 5 -53.70 -17.17 1.32
C LEU A 5 -52.43 -17.56 0.55
N PRO A 6 -52.10 -16.89 -0.55
CA PRO A 6 -50.82 -17.07 -1.19
C PRO A 6 -49.72 -16.29 -0.42
N VAL A 7 -48.63 -16.99 -0.12
CA VAL A 7 -47.40 -16.39 0.41
C VAL A 7 -46.69 -15.70 -0.73
N LEU A 8 -46.60 -14.37 -0.69
CA LEU A 8 -45.72 -13.59 -1.57
C LEU A 8 -44.26 -13.71 -1.06
N ILE A 9 -43.43 -14.39 -1.82
CA ILE A 9 -41.97 -14.39 -1.64
C ILE A 9 -41.47 -13.13 -2.30
N ALA A 10 -41.03 -12.14 -1.49
CA ALA A 10 -40.33 -10.97 -1.96
C ALA A 10 -38.88 -11.35 -2.33
N LEU A 11 -38.60 -11.34 -3.62
CA LEU A 11 -37.23 -11.51 -4.14
C LEU A 11 -36.49 -10.21 -3.93
N ALA A 12 -35.60 -10.15 -2.93
CA ALA A 12 -34.68 -9.04 -2.73
C ALA A 12 -33.62 -9.08 -3.85
N ALA A 13 -33.78 -8.22 -4.85
CA ALA A 13 -32.75 -7.97 -5.84
C ALA A 13 -31.59 -7.21 -5.16
N GLY A 14 -30.51 -7.92 -4.88
CA GLY A 14 -29.25 -7.31 -4.46
C GLY A 14 -28.72 -6.39 -5.57
N LEU A 15 -28.66 -5.08 -5.30
CA LEU A 15 -27.96 -4.12 -6.13
C LEU A 15 -26.45 -4.41 -6.02
N GLY A 16 -25.95 -5.31 -6.85
CA GLY A 16 -24.53 -5.43 -7.11
C GLY A 16 -24.06 -4.12 -7.74
N ALA A 17 -23.15 -3.42 -7.08
CA ALA A 17 -22.45 -2.28 -7.67
C ALA A 17 -21.69 -2.79 -8.90
N CYS A 18 -22.27 -2.59 -10.09
CA CYS A 18 -21.58 -2.84 -11.34
C CYS A 18 -20.46 -1.80 -11.45
N ALA A 19 -19.20 -2.22 -11.24
CA ALA A 19 -18.07 -1.46 -11.71
C ALA A 19 -18.21 -1.31 -13.22
N THR A 20 -18.37 -0.08 -13.71
CA THR A 20 -18.36 0.20 -15.14
C THR A 20 -16.97 -0.16 -15.68
N PRO A 21 -16.84 -1.07 -16.66
CA PRO A 21 -15.55 -1.31 -17.28
C PRO A 21 -15.07 0.01 -17.93
N GLY A 22 -13.87 0.46 -17.54
CA GLY A 22 -13.16 1.49 -18.28
C GLY A 22 -12.79 1.00 -19.69
N PRO A 23 -12.21 1.87 -20.55
CA PRO A 23 -11.73 1.46 -21.86
C PRO A 23 -10.85 0.22 -21.74
N GLU A 24 -10.98 -0.70 -22.68
CA GLU A 24 -10.33 -2.01 -22.65
C GLU A 24 -8.84 -1.88 -22.29
N GLY A 25 -8.40 -2.59 -21.25
CA GLY A 25 -7.01 -2.61 -20.78
C GLY A 25 -6.65 -1.57 -19.72
N VAL A 26 -7.58 -0.71 -19.30
CA VAL A 26 -7.31 0.28 -18.24
C VAL A 26 -8.10 -0.08 -16.98
N ALA A 27 -7.39 -0.46 -15.91
CA ALA A 27 -7.99 -0.67 -14.59
C ALA A 27 -8.26 0.68 -13.92
N VAL A 28 -9.49 0.88 -13.43
CA VAL A 28 -9.82 2.04 -12.58
C VAL A 28 -9.68 1.63 -11.12
N TYR A 29 -8.67 2.18 -10.47
CA TYR A 29 -8.37 1.90 -9.08
C TYR A 29 -9.07 2.89 -8.15
N GLN A 30 -9.72 2.36 -7.10
CA GLN A 30 -10.33 3.16 -6.04
C GLN A 30 -9.50 3.00 -4.76
N PRO A 31 -8.91 4.08 -4.21
CA PRO A 31 -8.05 3.99 -3.05
C PRO A 31 -8.82 3.57 -1.80
N ALA A 32 -8.39 2.46 -1.17
CA ALA A 32 -8.85 2.02 0.14
C ALA A 32 -7.86 2.46 1.23
N PRO A 33 -8.25 2.52 2.52
CA PRO A 33 -7.29 2.72 3.60
C PRO A 33 -6.22 1.62 3.62
N GLY A 34 -4.95 2.02 3.77
CA GLY A 34 -3.82 1.10 3.81
C GLY A 34 -2.92 1.18 2.56
N ILE A 35 -2.31 0.07 2.23
CA ILE A 35 -1.49 -0.12 1.03
C ILE A 35 -2.21 -1.12 0.13
N SER A 36 -2.50 -0.73 -1.09
CA SER A 36 -3.15 -1.59 -2.08
C SER A 36 -2.26 -1.72 -3.30
N GLU A 37 -2.01 -2.95 -3.73
CA GLU A 37 -1.37 -3.20 -5.03
C GLU A 37 -2.31 -2.76 -6.15
N VAL A 38 -1.79 -1.93 -7.04
CA VAL A 38 -2.54 -1.39 -8.19
C VAL A 38 -2.16 -2.12 -9.45
N LEU A 39 -0.89 -2.46 -9.58
CA LEU A 39 -0.32 -3.11 -10.76
C LEU A 39 0.91 -3.90 -10.34
N SER A 40 1.08 -5.11 -10.90
CA SER A 40 2.36 -5.81 -10.85
C SER A 40 2.62 -6.58 -12.13
N GLY A 41 3.90 -6.84 -12.42
CA GLY A 41 4.31 -7.61 -13.59
C GLY A 41 5.81 -7.76 -13.71
N PRO A 42 6.28 -8.73 -14.52
CA PRO A 42 7.69 -8.98 -14.72
C PRO A 42 8.39 -7.81 -15.43
N ILE A 43 9.63 -7.53 -15.02
CA ILE A 43 10.48 -6.51 -15.65
C ILE A 43 11.32 -7.18 -16.73
N GLN A 44 11.00 -6.94 -18.00
CA GLN A 44 11.74 -7.57 -19.12
C GLN A 44 13.21 -7.15 -19.17
N ALA A 45 13.52 -5.91 -18.79
CA ALA A 45 14.89 -5.40 -18.72
C ALA A 45 15.69 -5.89 -17.51
N ALA A 46 15.03 -6.55 -16.54
CA ALA A 46 15.65 -7.13 -15.34
C ALA A 46 15.05 -8.51 -15.06
N PRO A 47 15.43 -9.55 -15.83
CA PRO A 47 14.94 -10.91 -15.62
C PRO A 47 15.11 -11.37 -14.17
N GLY A 48 14.15 -12.12 -13.63
CA GLY A 48 14.15 -12.54 -12.23
C GLY A 48 13.61 -11.48 -11.27
N HIS A 49 13.02 -10.41 -11.80
CA HIS A 49 12.37 -9.35 -10.99
C HIS A 49 11.01 -8.99 -11.57
N HIS A 50 10.14 -8.53 -10.70
CA HIS A 50 8.87 -7.91 -11.07
C HIS A 50 8.74 -6.53 -10.42
N LEU A 51 7.98 -5.67 -11.06
CA LEU A 51 7.57 -4.37 -10.51
C LEU A 51 6.24 -4.54 -9.80
N VAL A 52 6.14 -4.01 -8.59
CA VAL A 52 4.87 -3.83 -7.88
C VAL A 52 4.64 -2.33 -7.72
N THR A 53 3.47 -1.85 -8.09
CA THR A 53 3.05 -0.46 -7.83
C THR A 53 1.87 -0.48 -6.88
N GLY A 54 1.98 0.26 -5.81
CA GLY A 54 0.96 0.39 -4.77
C GLY A 54 0.48 1.82 -4.59
N ASP A 55 -0.80 1.95 -4.29
CA ASP A 55 -1.41 3.17 -3.77
C ASP A 55 -1.39 3.11 -2.24
N LEU A 56 -0.83 4.14 -1.62
CA LEU A 56 -0.75 4.31 -0.18
C LEU A 56 -1.78 5.35 0.26
N ASN A 57 -2.75 4.91 1.05
CA ASN A 57 -3.76 5.74 1.69
C ASN A 57 -3.74 5.49 3.19
N ILE A 58 -2.73 6.06 3.85
CA ILE A 58 -2.46 5.80 5.26
C ILE A 58 -3.19 6.83 6.12
N PRO A 59 -4.01 6.39 7.09
CA PRO A 59 -4.75 7.29 7.97
C PRO A 59 -3.85 8.25 8.76
N ALA A 60 -4.44 9.37 9.23
CA ALA A 60 -3.73 10.37 10.03
C ALA A 60 -3.04 9.73 11.23
N ASN A 61 -1.77 10.08 11.43
CA ASN A 61 -0.91 9.63 12.51
C ASN A 61 -0.70 8.11 12.62
N ALA A 62 -1.16 7.33 11.64
CA ALA A 62 -0.96 5.88 11.66
C ALA A 62 0.53 5.52 11.49
N PRO A 63 1.02 4.52 12.24
CA PRO A 63 2.40 4.08 12.14
C PRO A 63 2.64 3.34 10.82
N ILE A 64 3.85 3.47 10.32
CA ILE A 64 4.41 2.62 9.26
C ILE A 64 5.41 1.68 9.97
N PRO A 65 5.07 0.40 10.14
CA PRO A 65 5.89 -0.53 10.91
C PRO A 65 7.29 -0.71 10.34
N ARG A 66 8.24 -1.04 11.21
CA ARG A 66 9.63 -1.30 10.86
C ARG A 66 9.75 -2.49 9.91
N HIS A 67 10.41 -2.29 8.75
CA HIS A 67 10.55 -3.32 7.72
C HIS A 67 11.67 -2.96 6.73
N TYR A 68 11.97 -3.89 5.82
CA TYR A 68 12.78 -3.66 4.64
C TYR A 68 12.19 -4.35 3.41
N HIS A 69 12.70 -4.01 2.24
CA HIS A 69 12.42 -4.67 0.97
C HIS A 69 13.67 -5.33 0.41
N HIS A 70 13.51 -6.45 -0.31
CA HIS A 70 14.63 -7.12 -0.97
C HIS A 70 15.16 -6.34 -2.19
N GLY A 71 14.33 -5.52 -2.80
CA GLY A 71 14.69 -4.60 -3.89
C GLY A 71 14.47 -3.14 -3.52
N GLU A 72 14.60 -2.27 -4.53
CA GLU A 72 14.38 -0.84 -4.34
C GLU A 72 12.91 -0.50 -4.14
N GLU A 73 12.67 0.53 -3.32
CA GLU A 73 11.39 1.24 -3.26
C GLU A 73 11.56 2.66 -3.80
N PHE A 74 10.60 3.09 -4.62
CA PHE A 74 10.47 4.45 -5.14
C PHE A 74 9.15 5.04 -4.64
N LEU A 75 9.22 5.92 -3.66
CA LEU A 75 8.06 6.53 -3.01
C LEU A 75 7.88 7.96 -3.51
N TYR A 76 6.66 8.32 -3.93
CA TYR A 76 6.27 9.67 -4.34
C TYR A 76 5.03 10.13 -3.59
N ILE A 77 5.12 11.30 -2.94
CA ILE A 77 4.06 11.84 -2.08
C ILE A 77 3.08 12.66 -2.91
N LEU A 78 1.80 12.29 -2.84
CA LEU A 78 0.70 12.97 -3.51
C LEU A 78 -0.06 13.93 -2.58
N GLY A 79 -0.18 13.59 -1.28
CA GLY A 79 -0.95 14.37 -0.32
C GLY A 79 -0.60 14.05 1.11
N GLY A 80 -0.98 14.91 2.04
CA GLY A 80 -0.63 14.77 3.44
C GLY A 80 0.87 14.91 3.69
N SER A 81 1.44 14.05 4.52
CA SER A 81 2.88 13.98 4.77
C SER A 81 3.24 12.67 5.47
N THR A 82 4.54 12.38 5.51
CA THR A 82 5.07 11.28 6.32
C THR A 82 6.42 11.65 6.90
N VAL A 83 6.70 11.15 8.11
CA VAL A 83 8.05 11.05 8.63
C VAL A 83 8.55 9.65 8.33
N ILE A 84 9.70 9.53 7.70
CA ILE A 84 10.39 8.26 7.43
C ILE A 84 11.73 8.29 8.15
N VAL A 85 12.00 7.22 8.91
CA VAL A 85 13.29 6.95 9.52
C VAL A 85 13.96 5.82 8.76
N ARG A 86 15.19 6.00 8.35
CA ARG A 86 16.04 4.95 7.76
C ARG A 86 17.16 4.64 8.74
N GLU A 87 17.34 3.37 9.04
CA GLU A 87 18.36 2.91 9.98
C GLU A 87 19.75 3.42 9.58
N GLY A 88 20.45 4.06 10.53
CA GLY A 88 21.75 4.65 10.30
C GLY A 88 21.78 5.96 9.50
N GLN A 89 20.62 6.45 9.01
CA GLN A 89 20.55 7.66 8.17
C GLN A 89 19.66 8.77 8.77
N GLY A 90 19.04 8.50 9.94
CA GLY A 90 18.15 9.45 10.61
C GLY A 90 16.76 9.54 9.99
N GLU A 91 16.01 10.55 10.40
CA GLU A 91 14.65 10.79 9.96
C GLU A 91 14.54 11.92 8.94
N MET A 92 13.50 11.85 8.12
CA MET A 92 13.14 12.94 7.21
C MET A 92 11.63 13.06 7.11
N THR A 93 11.14 14.29 6.93
CA THR A 93 9.74 14.55 6.61
C THR A 93 9.56 14.73 5.12
N LEU A 94 8.66 13.97 4.53
CA LEU A 94 8.28 14.09 3.13
C LEU A 94 6.90 14.73 2.99
N ARG A 95 6.76 15.60 1.98
CA ARG A 95 5.56 16.38 1.65
C ARG A 95 5.16 16.19 0.17
N PRO A 96 3.97 16.61 -0.24
CA PRO A 96 3.52 16.50 -1.63
C PRO A 96 4.53 17.06 -2.63
N GLY A 97 4.75 16.32 -3.72
CA GLY A 97 5.73 16.64 -4.76
C GLY A 97 7.14 16.12 -4.46
N GLN A 98 7.39 15.59 -3.28
CA GLN A 98 8.68 14.99 -2.92
C GLN A 98 8.70 13.49 -3.17
N ALA A 99 9.87 12.99 -3.53
CA ALA A 99 10.12 11.57 -3.76
C ALA A 99 11.40 11.12 -3.08
N ILE A 100 11.48 9.82 -2.78
CA ILE A 100 12.66 9.18 -2.20
C ILE A 100 12.83 7.79 -2.82
N ARG A 101 14.10 7.39 -3.01
CA ARG A 101 14.46 6.00 -3.25
C ARG A 101 14.99 5.39 -1.96
N ILE A 102 14.49 4.23 -1.59
CA ILE A 102 14.99 3.40 -0.50
C ILE A 102 15.73 2.22 -1.13
N ALA A 103 17.00 2.07 -0.79
CA ALA A 103 17.84 1.01 -1.35
C ALA A 103 17.45 -0.37 -0.80
N PRO A 104 17.74 -1.47 -1.52
CA PRO A 104 17.51 -2.83 -1.05
C PRO A 104 18.08 -3.07 0.34
N GLY A 105 17.35 -3.80 1.19
CA GLY A 105 17.78 -4.16 2.54
C GLY A 105 17.78 -3.01 3.56
N THR A 106 17.48 -1.78 3.15
CA THR A 106 17.44 -0.64 4.10
C THR A 106 16.24 -0.79 5.03
N VAL A 107 16.52 -1.01 6.31
CA VAL A 107 15.48 -1.03 7.33
C VAL A 107 14.92 0.37 7.53
N HIS A 108 13.60 0.50 7.42
CA HIS A 108 12.93 1.79 7.57
C HIS A 108 11.56 1.63 8.21
N TRP A 109 11.07 2.74 8.77
CA TRP A 109 9.76 2.86 9.42
C TRP A 109 9.33 4.32 9.43
N GLY A 110 8.17 4.60 9.99
CA GLY A 110 7.75 5.99 10.07
C GLY A 110 6.33 6.17 10.59
N ARG A 111 5.75 7.29 10.22
CA ARG A 111 4.40 7.65 10.59
C ARG A 111 3.80 8.59 9.55
N ALA A 112 2.54 8.37 9.21
CA ALA A 112 1.76 9.35 8.46
C ALA A 112 1.57 10.63 9.28
N GLY A 113 1.53 11.76 8.60
CA GLY A 113 1.30 13.06 9.22
C GLY A 113 -0.13 13.26 9.72
N PRO A 114 -0.43 14.43 10.31
CA PRO A 114 -1.74 14.71 10.93
C PRO A 114 -2.91 14.76 9.95
N LYS A 115 -2.63 14.86 8.65
CA LYS A 115 -3.63 14.80 7.56
C LYS A 115 -3.59 13.46 6.80
N GLY A 116 -2.90 12.44 7.35
CA GLY A 116 -2.64 11.18 6.68
C GLY A 116 -1.52 11.28 5.65
N LEU A 117 -1.40 10.22 4.84
CA LEU A 117 -0.47 10.12 3.74
C LEU A 117 -1.20 9.57 2.51
N ARG A 118 -1.06 10.27 1.39
CA ARG A 118 -1.39 9.78 0.05
C ARG A 118 -0.10 9.72 -0.75
N ALA A 119 0.22 8.55 -1.27
CA ALA A 119 1.45 8.34 -2.01
C ALA A 119 1.29 7.22 -3.04
N VAL A 120 2.16 7.20 -4.02
CA VAL A 120 2.41 6.03 -4.86
C VAL A 120 3.79 5.49 -4.49
N SER A 121 3.87 4.19 -4.29
CA SER A 121 5.16 3.53 -4.16
C SER A 121 5.31 2.44 -5.22
N SER A 122 6.51 2.29 -5.75
CA SER A 122 6.85 1.24 -6.69
C SER A 122 8.06 0.47 -6.15
N TRP A 123 7.96 -0.86 -6.17
CA TRP A 123 8.99 -1.74 -5.66
C TRP A 123 9.51 -2.65 -6.78
N VAL A 124 10.82 -2.76 -6.89
CA VAL A 124 11.47 -3.80 -7.69
C VAL A 124 11.66 -5.01 -6.78
N VAL A 125 10.96 -6.09 -7.06
CA VAL A 125 10.93 -7.27 -6.17
C VAL A 125 11.58 -8.44 -6.87
N PRO A 126 12.64 -9.07 -6.30
CA PRO A 126 13.17 -10.32 -6.83
C PRO A 126 12.11 -11.43 -6.79
N ASP A 127 12.05 -12.26 -7.83
CA ASP A 127 11.06 -13.34 -7.91
C ASP A 127 11.16 -14.29 -6.71
N GLY A 128 10.00 -14.67 -6.18
CA GLY A 128 9.90 -15.53 -5.01
C GLY A 128 10.18 -14.83 -3.66
N GLN A 129 10.52 -13.55 -3.65
CA GLN A 129 10.67 -12.78 -2.41
C GLN A 129 9.38 -12.05 -2.05
N PRO A 130 9.09 -11.88 -0.74
CA PRO A 130 7.95 -11.07 -0.31
C PRO A 130 8.19 -9.59 -0.59
N LEU A 131 7.09 -8.85 -0.81
CA LEU A 131 7.15 -7.40 -1.02
C LEU A 131 7.90 -6.70 0.11
N ARG A 132 7.66 -7.10 1.36
CA ARG A 132 8.35 -6.55 2.53
C ARG A 132 8.60 -7.60 3.60
N VAL A 133 9.65 -7.39 4.38
CA VAL A 133 10.02 -8.21 5.53
C VAL A 133 9.94 -7.38 6.80
N ALA A 134 9.12 -7.81 7.76
CA ALA A 134 9.01 -7.13 9.04
C ALA A 134 10.30 -7.29 9.86
N VAL A 135 10.72 -6.21 10.51
CA VAL A 135 11.86 -6.20 11.42
C VAL A 135 11.35 -5.86 12.81
N PRO A 136 11.52 -6.75 13.80
CA PRO A 136 11.15 -6.46 15.18
C PRO A 136 11.84 -5.19 15.72
N GLU A 137 11.18 -4.45 16.59
CA GLU A 137 11.84 -3.40 17.37
C GLU A 137 12.94 -4.02 18.22
N GLN A 138 14.14 -3.45 18.17
CA GLN A 138 15.19 -3.88 19.07
C GLN A 138 14.82 -3.40 20.48
N PRO A 139 14.89 -4.29 21.50
CA PRO A 139 14.67 -3.86 22.87
C PRO A 139 15.68 -2.78 23.21
N VAL A 140 15.20 -1.65 23.75
CA VAL A 140 16.06 -0.59 24.29
C VAL A 140 16.98 -1.24 25.32
N ARG A 141 18.28 -1.25 25.07
CA ARG A 141 19.25 -1.73 26.07
C ARG A 141 19.22 -0.73 27.23
N PRO A 142 18.92 -1.16 28.46
CA PRO A 142 18.99 -0.26 29.60
C PRO A 142 20.47 0.11 29.80
N GLY A 143 20.85 1.36 29.60
CA GLY A 143 22.14 1.88 29.98
C GLY A 143 23.04 2.49 28.87
N GLU A 144 22.47 2.91 27.72
CA GLU A 144 23.17 3.83 26.79
C GLU A 144 22.53 5.22 26.79
#